data_764bbe21c786040f57ae6fc50cc3d0e9
#
_entry.id   764bbe21c786040f57ae6fc50cc3d0e9
#
_cell.length_a   1.000
_cell.length_b   1.000
_cell.length_c   1.000
_cell.angle_alpha   90.00
_cell.angle_beta   90.00
_cell.angle_gamma   90.00
#
_symmetry.space_group_name_H-M   'P 1'
#
loop_
_entity.id
_entity.type
_entity.pdbx_description
1 polymer ?
#
loop_
_entity_poly.entity_id
_entity_poly.type
_entity_poly.pdbx_seq_one_letter_code
_entity_poly.pdbx_strand_id
1 'polypeptide(L)'
;MPRVFIQSIQQLAKKFFVLLLVFLSFIFSCQVKEKWQSSTILIFDTVCEIKIFCSSPAFKLAQKEILSMFSEIEEHFSPGVHEYSSPLVLNLFHRALEVHRNSNGCFDVTVAPLSRAWGFLNSSHRVPAAQEIKAILKNIGMEKIQEEDRSLLLLPGMELDWGGIAKGFGIDLASQALIKMGISRGFINAGGDLYCWGENPDYQPWKIGIKHPRKSGFFGVLSISDLGAATTGDYQRCFELNNIRYHHILNPGTGYPAQGKQSVTVVGPETLICDALSTALFVSKQPEEILESYTEYGAVIVDVDGKISLLGKTYPFRPSE
;
A
#
# COMPACT_ATOMS: atom_id res chain seq x y z
N MET A 1 -29.39 69.57 24.57
CA MET A 1 -29.07 68.19 25.06
C MET A 1 -28.90 67.08 23.97
N PRO A 2 -29.24 67.19 22.67
CA PRO A 2 -29.04 66.04 21.75
C PRO A 2 -27.60 65.83 21.20
N ARG A 3 -26.77 66.87 21.14
CA ARG A 3 -25.42 66.75 20.51
C ARG A 3 -24.43 65.90 21.32
N VAL A 4 -24.47 65.95 22.65
CA VAL A 4 -23.56 65.16 23.49
C VAL A 4 -23.85 63.69 23.46
N PHE A 5 -25.13 63.30 23.28
CA PHE A 5 -25.54 61.88 23.19
C PHE A 5 -25.11 61.24 21.85
N ILE A 6 -25.16 61.99 20.75
CA ILE A 6 -24.72 61.53 19.43
C ILE A 6 -23.20 61.33 19.39
N GLN A 7 -22.42 62.22 20.02
CA GLN A 7 -20.96 62.12 20.12
C GLN A 7 -20.51 60.89 20.93
N SER A 8 -21.22 60.55 22.01
CA SER A 8 -20.90 59.35 22.82
C SER A 8 -21.18 58.07 22.04
N ILE A 9 -22.27 57.97 21.26
CA ILE A 9 -22.58 56.84 20.42
C ILE A 9 -21.53 56.65 19.32
N GLN A 10 -21.10 57.75 18.67
CA GLN A 10 -20.05 57.70 17.67
C GLN A 10 -18.69 57.30 18.23
N GLN A 11 -18.36 57.68 19.45
CA GLN A 11 -17.13 57.23 20.13
C GLN A 11 -17.21 55.75 20.52
N LEU A 12 -18.37 55.28 20.97
CA LEU A 12 -18.57 53.86 21.28
C LEU A 12 -18.49 52.97 20.00
N ALA A 13 -19.09 53.43 18.91
CA ALA A 13 -19.03 52.73 17.62
C ALA A 13 -17.60 52.67 17.07
N LYS A 14 -16.83 53.75 17.19
CA LYS A 14 -15.40 53.77 16.80
C LYS A 14 -14.55 52.81 17.68
N LYS A 15 -14.78 52.76 19.00
CA LYS A 15 -14.08 51.83 19.88
C LYS A 15 -14.44 50.37 19.56
N PHE A 16 -15.70 50.08 19.29
CA PHE A 16 -16.16 48.76 18.88
C PHE A 16 -15.58 48.31 17.53
N PHE A 17 -15.51 49.24 16.56
CA PHE A 17 -14.90 48.95 15.27
C PHE A 17 -13.40 48.70 15.35
N VAL A 18 -12.68 49.45 16.17
CA VAL A 18 -11.25 49.23 16.45
C VAL A 18 -11.03 47.88 17.17
N LEU A 19 -11.88 47.52 18.16
CA LEU A 19 -11.81 46.22 18.82
C LEU A 19 -12.10 45.07 17.85
N LEU A 20 -13.07 45.24 16.96
CA LEU A 20 -13.42 44.25 15.91
C LEU A 20 -12.26 44.09 14.93
N LEU A 21 -11.60 45.18 14.52
CA LEU A 21 -10.43 45.11 13.63
C LEU A 21 -9.22 44.47 14.33
N VAL A 22 -9.00 44.74 15.60
CA VAL A 22 -7.95 44.07 16.40
C VAL A 22 -8.29 42.59 16.58
N PHE A 23 -9.54 42.23 16.83
CA PHE A 23 -9.99 40.84 16.93
C PHE A 23 -9.86 40.10 15.60
N LEU A 24 -10.24 40.74 14.50
CA LEU A 24 -10.04 40.21 13.15
C LEU A 24 -8.54 40.07 12.80
N SER A 25 -7.69 41.03 13.19
CA SER A 25 -6.26 40.91 12.97
C SER A 25 -5.62 39.80 13.81
N PHE A 26 -6.14 39.49 15.01
CA PHE A 26 -5.73 38.35 15.81
C PHE A 26 -6.15 37.02 15.21
N ILE A 27 -7.35 36.95 14.60
CA ILE A 27 -7.81 35.76 13.88
C ILE A 27 -6.96 35.52 12.63
N PHE A 28 -6.57 36.59 11.92
CA PHE A 28 -5.69 36.48 10.74
C PHE A 28 -4.21 36.26 11.08
N SER A 29 -3.77 36.57 12.31
CA SER A 29 -2.35 36.45 12.71
C SER A 29 -1.94 35.05 13.16
N CYS A 30 -2.88 34.12 13.32
CA CYS A 30 -2.59 32.74 13.73
C CYS A 30 -2.69 31.76 12.55
N GLN A 31 -2.19 32.15 11.35
CA GLN A 31 -1.94 31.17 10.31
C GLN A 31 -0.78 30.28 10.77
N VAL A 32 -1.12 29.09 11.27
CA VAL A 32 -0.13 28.08 11.59
C VAL A 32 0.59 27.71 10.30
N LYS A 33 1.87 28.08 10.23
CA LYS A 33 2.68 27.93 9.01
C LYS A 33 2.80 26.45 8.63
N GLU A 34 2.29 26.10 7.46
CA GLU A 34 2.50 24.78 6.88
C GLU A 34 3.89 24.65 6.27
N LYS A 35 4.45 23.47 6.36
CA LYS A 35 5.74 23.10 5.78
C LYS A 35 5.79 21.60 5.52
N TRP A 36 6.74 21.17 4.72
CA TRP A 36 7.05 19.75 4.60
C TRP A 36 7.59 19.20 5.89
N GLN A 37 7.01 18.09 6.33
CA GLN A 37 7.42 17.33 7.50
C GLN A 37 7.53 15.86 7.12
N SER A 38 8.48 15.17 7.72
CA SER A 38 8.73 13.74 7.44
C SER A 38 9.00 12.98 8.72
N SER A 39 8.66 11.71 8.71
CA SER A 39 9.06 10.74 9.73
C SER A 39 9.32 9.39 9.08
N THR A 40 10.11 8.59 9.77
CA THR A 40 10.40 7.20 9.42
C THR A 40 10.04 6.33 10.60
N ILE A 41 9.31 5.26 10.36
CA ILE A 41 8.90 4.28 11.37
C ILE A 41 9.20 2.87 10.86
N LEU A 42 9.36 1.91 11.77
CA LEU A 42 9.43 0.48 11.45
C LEU A 42 8.04 -0.11 11.65
N ILE A 43 7.47 -0.68 10.59
CA ILE A 43 6.14 -1.30 10.57
C ILE A 43 6.07 -2.29 9.40
N PHE A 44 5.27 -3.34 9.49
CA PHE A 44 5.16 -4.40 8.48
C PHE A 44 6.52 -5.05 8.12
N ASP A 45 7.38 -5.22 9.13
CA ASP A 45 8.76 -5.71 8.97
C ASP A 45 9.60 -4.89 7.98
N THR A 46 9.25 -3.62 7.77
CA THR A 46 9.95 -2.74 6.83
C THR A 46 10.04 -1.30 7.33
N VAL A 47 10.81 -0.49 6.59
CA VAL A 47 10.88 0.95 6.81
C VAL A 47 9.70 1.61 6.11
N CYS A 48 8.91 2.38 6.88
CA CYS A 48 7.86 3.22 6.35
C CYS A 48 8.27 4.70 6.44
N GLU A 49 8.29 5.36 5.29
CA GLU A 49 8.54 6.79 5.15
C GLU A 49 7.23 7.54 4.97
N ILE A 50 7.04 8.60 5.75
CA ILE A 50 5.89 9.49 5.68
C ILE A 50 6.42 10.90 5.41
N LYS A 51 5.91 11.55 4.36
CA LYS A 51 6.24 12.94 4.05
C LYS A 51 4.97 13.69 3.67
N ILE A 52 4.59 14.69 4.46
CA ILE A 52 3.33 15.42 4.29
C ILE A 52 3.53 16.93 4.44
N PHE A 53 2.72 17.71 3.75
CA PHE A 53 2.72 19.17 3.84
C PHE A 53 1.62 19.62 4.80
N CYS A 54 2.02 20.03 6.01
CA CYS A 54 1.08 20.47 7.04
C CYS A 54 1.77 21.29 8.13
N SER A 55 0.97 21.77 9.08
CA SER A 55 1.47 22.41 10.28
C SER A 55 2.06 21.40 11.28
N SER A 56 2.96 21.86 12.17
CA SER A 56 3.56 20.97 13.18
C SER A 56 2.56 20.34 14.16
N PRO A 57 1.47 21.02 14.61
CA PRO A 57 0.43 20.35 15.37
C PRO A 57 -0.32 19.27 14.56
N ALA A 58 -0.67 19.55 13.30
CA ALA A 58 -1.32 18.58 12.42
C ALA A 58 -0.44 17.36 12.16
N PHE A 59 0.88 17.55 12.02
CA PHE A 59 1.83 16.45 11.84
C PHE A 59 1.84 15.46 13.01
N LYS A 60 1.81 15.99 14.26
CA LYS A 60 1.76 15.13 15.46
C LYS A 60 0.47 14.29 15.51
N LEU A 61 -0.67 14.89 15.13
CA LEU A 61 -1.95 14.17 15.04
C LEU A 61 -1.90 13.13 13.94
N ALA A 62 -1.41 13.48 12.76
CA ALA A 62 -1.23 12.58 11.63
C ALA A 62 -0.36 11.37 11.99
N GLN A 63 0.78 11.58 12.65
CA GLN A 63 1.65 10.49 13.10
C GLN A 63 0.93 9.53 14.05
N LYS A 64 0.17 10.07 15.02
CA LYS A 64 -0.59 9.24 15.96
C LYS A 64 -1.64 8.40 15.23
N GLU A 65 -2.36 9.01 14.30
CA GLU A 65 -3.41 8.34 13.50
C GLU A 65 -2.82 7.22 12.65
N ILE A 66 -1.75 7.49 11.90
CA ILE A 66 -1.05 6.49 11.08
C ILE A 66 -0.55 5.32 11.94
N LEU A 67 0.10 5.61 13.07
CA LEU A 67 0.60 4.57 13.95
C LEU A 67 -0.52 3.69 14.51
N SER A 68 -1.67 4.30 14.88
CA SER A 68 -2.84 3.55 15.35
C SER A 68 -3.38 2.62 14.27
N MET A 69 -3.57 3.12 13.03
CA MET A 69 -4.06 2.34 11.91
C MET A 69 -3.09 1.20 11.52
N PHE A 70 -1.82 1.50 11.44
CA PHE A 70 -0.83 0.49 11.08
C PHE A 70 -0.69 -0.60 12.16
N SER A 71 -0.77 -0.23 13.44
CA SER A 71 -0.78 -1.23 14.53
C SER A 71 -2.02 -2.12 14.46
N GLU A 72 -3.19 -1.57 14.13
CA GLU A 72 -4.41 -2.35 13.93
C GLU A 72 -4.27 -3.32 12.73
N ILE A 73 -3.66 -2.87 11.63
CA ILE A 73 -3.36 -3.75 10.49
C ILE A 73 -2.40 -4.87 10.89
N GLU A 74 -1.33 -4.59 11.64
CA GLU A 74 -0.42 -5.64 12.11
C GLU A 74 -1.11 -6.62 13.06
N GLU A 75 -1.97 -6.14 13.96
CA GLU A 75 -2.72 -6.98 14.90
C GLU A 75 -3.60 -8.00 14.17
N HIS A 76 -4.26 -7.60 13.09
CA HIS A 76 -5.19 -8.46 12.35
C HIS A 76 -4.53 -9.29 11.25
N PHE A 77 -3.44 -8.83 10.65
CA PHE A 77 -2.90 -9.41 9.41
C PHE A 77 -1.48 -9.97 9.51
N SER A 78 -0.88 -9.96 10.71
CA SER A 78 0.42 -10.61 10.91
C SER A 78 0.33 -12.14 10.76
N PRO A 79 1.40 -12.78 10.26
CA PRO A 79 1.43 -14.23 10.13
C PRO A 79 1.13 -14.95 11.44
N GLY A 80 0.20 -15.91 11.41
CA GLY A 80 -0.21 -16.69 12.59
C GLY A 80 -1.35 -16.08 13.40
N VAL A 81 -1.89 -14.94 13.02
CA VAL A 81 -3.15 -14.41 13.56
C VAL A 81 -4.32 -15.19 12.92
N HIS A 82 -5.23 -15.67 13.76
CA HIS A 82 -6.38 -16.49 13.35
C HIS A 82 -7.71 -15.85 13.74
N GLU A 83 -7.78 -14.53 13.70
CA GLU A 83 -9.06 -13.84 13.85
C GLU A 83 -9.67 -13.61 12.47
N TYR A 84 -10.90 -14.11 12.28
CA TYR A 84 -11.58 -14.13 10.98
C TYR A 84 -12.97 -13.47 11.03
N SER A 85 -13.31 -12.76 12.10
CA SER A 85 -14.63 -12.13 12.32
C SER A 85 -14.59 -10.60 12.38
N SER A 86 -13.40 -10.00 12.38
CA SER A 86 -13.26 -8.54 12.35
C SER A 86 -13.81 -7.96 11.04
N PRO A 87 -14.60 -6.84 11.09
CA PRO A 87 -15.04 -6.14 9.89
C PRO A 87 -13.88 -5.74 8.96
N LEU A 88 -12.70 -5.46 9.53
CA LEU A 88 -11.49 -5.13 8.79
C LEU A 88 -11.00 -6.33 7.99
N VAL A 89 -10.98 -7.51 8.61
CA VAL A 89 -10.59 -8.77 7.96
C VAL A 89 -11.56 -9.13 6.83
N LEU A 90 -12.87 -9.03 7.08
CA LEU A 90 -13.88 -9.31 6.06
C LEU A 90 -13.77 -8.36 4.87
N ASN A 91 -13.53 -7.07 5.13
CA ASN A 91 -13.31 -6.08 4.07
C ASN A 91 -12.11 -6.47 3.19
N LEU A 92 -10.96 -6.75 3.81
CA LEU A 92 -9.76 -7.12 3.07
C LEU A 92 -9.93 -8.46 2.34
N PHE A 93 -10.64 -9.43 2.95
CA PHE A 93 -10.94 -10.71 2.32
C PHE A 93 -11.77 -10.53 1.04
N HIS A 94 -12.80 -9.71 1.05
CA HIS A 94 -13.64 -9.47 -0.14
C HIS A 94 -12.81 -8.82 -1.27
N ARG A 95 -11.92 -7.88 -0.93
CA ARG A 95 -11.01 -7.26 -1.91
C ARG A 95 -10.01 -8.28 -2.46
N ALA A 96 -9.44 -9.11 -1.59
CA ALA A 96 -8.56 -10.20 -1.99
C ALA A 96 -9.27 -11.22 -2.89
N LEU A 97 -10.52 -11.57 -2.57
CA LEU A 97 -11.33 -12.51 -3.35
C LEU A 97 -11.67 -11.95 -4.75
N GLU A 98 -11.89 -10.65 -4.87
CA GLU A 98 -12.05 -9.97 -6.16
C GLU A 98 -10.80 -10.17 -7.03
N VAL A 99 -9.60 -9.88 -6.48
CA VAL A 99 -8.35 -10.06 -7.22
C VAL A 99 -8.08 -11.54 -7.51
N HIS A 100 -8.38 -12.44 -6.58
CA HIS A 100 -8.28 -13.89 -6.79
C HIS A 100 -9.09 -14.33 -8.01
N ARG A 101 -10.35 -13.94 -8.09
CA ARG A 101 -11.25 -14.31 -9.20
C ARG A 101 -10.79 -13.73 -10.54
N ASN A 102 -10.48 -12.44 -10.57
CA ASN A 102 -10.05 -11.74 -11.78
C ASN A 102 -8.64 -12.15 -12.25
N SER A 103 -7.83 -12.76 -11.39
CA SER A 103 -6.51 -13.29 -11.73
C SER A 103 -6.50 -14.80 -11.99
N ASN A 104 -7.67 -15.46 -12.08
CA ASN A 104 -7.77 -16.91 -12.22
C ASN A 104 -6.95 -17.67 -11.17
N GLY A 105 -6.96 -17.19 -9.90
CA GLY A 105 -6.25 -17.80 -8.78
C GLY A 105 -4.75 -17.53 -8.75
N CYS A 106 -4.21 -16.65 -9.60
CA CYS A 106 -2.79 -16.25 -9.53
C CYS A 106 -2.46 -15.46 -8.25
N PHE A 107 -3.44 -14.76 -7.69
CA PHE A 107 -3.38 -14.20 -6.34
C PHE A 107 -4.26 -15.03 -5.41
N ASP A 108 -3.70 -15.48 -4.28
CA ASP A 108 -4.42 -16.30 -3.32
C ASP A 108 -3.84 -16.14 -1.91
N VAL A 109 -4.63 -15.64 -0.97
CA VAL A 109 -4.17 -15.44 0.41
C VAL A 109 -4.11 -16.74 1.22
N THR A 110 -4.61 -17.86 0.70
CA THR A 110 -4.54 -19.16 1.39
C THR A 110 -3.18 -19.84 1.27
N VAL A 111 -2.18 -19.18 0.68
CA VAL A 111 -0.84 -19.73 0.43
C VAL A 111 0.04 -19.86 1.69
N ALA A 112 -0.42 -19.44 2.88
CA ALA A 112 0.35 -19.52 4.11
C ALA A 112 0.95 -20.90 4.41
N PRO A 113 0.24 -22.04 4.24
CA PRO A 113 0.83 -23.38 4.44
C PRO A 113 1.99 -23.66 3.47
N LEU A 114 1.94 -23.17 2.24
CA LEU A 114 3.06 -23.25 1.29
C LEU A 114 4.22 -22.37 1.75
N SER A 115 3.97 -21.10 2.10
CA SER A 115 4.98 -20.17 2.60
C SER A 115 5.71 -20.73 3.82
N ARG A 116 4.99 -21.42 4.71
CA ARG A 116 5.54 -22.12 5.86
C ARG A 116 6.40 -23.32 5.46
N ALA A 117 5.91 -24.16 4.53
CA ALA A 117 6.63 -25.35 4.07
C ALA A 117 7.96 -24.99 3.39
N TRP A 118 7.99 -23.90 2.61
CA TRP A 118 9.21 -23.36 2.00
C TRP A 118 10.12 -22.62 2.99
N GLY A 119 9.63 -22.33 4.22
CA GLY A 119 10.39 -21.63 5.27
C GLY A 119 10.39 -20.12 5.16
N PHE A 120 9.51 -19.51 4.38
CA PHE A 120 9.44 -18.06 4.25
C PHE A 120 8.74 -17.36 5.42
N LEU A 121 7.91 -18.07 6.20
CA LEU A 121 7.26 -17.53 7.41
C LEU A 121 8.06 -17.77 8.70
N ASN A 122 8.99 -18.72 8.71
CA ASN A 122 9.72 -19.12 9.93
C ASN A 122 11.25 -19.11 9.78
N SER A 123 11.76 -18.56 8.67
CA SER A 123 13.19 -18.47 8.33
C SER A 123 13.91 -19.83 8.27
N SER A 124 13.18 -20.95 8.16
CA SER A 124 13.71 -22.31 8.05
C SER A 124 13.69 -22.77 6.60
N HIS A 125 14.42 -22.05 5.75
CA HIS A 125 14.42 -22.23 4.30
C HIS A 125 14.78 -23.67 3.89
N ARG A 126 13.93 -24.28 3.06
CA ARG A 126 14.13 -25.61 2.47
C ARG A 126 13.34 -25.76 1.18
N VAL A 127 13.66 -26.78 0.40
CA VAL A 127 12.82 -27.22 -0.73
C VAL A 127 11.93 -28.36 -0.23
N PRO A 128 10.59 -28.17 -0.16
CA PRO A 128 9.67 -29.23 0.29
C PRO A 128 9.63 -30.39 -0.72
N ALA A 129 9.36 -31.60 -0.24
CA ALA A 129 9.17 -32.74 -1.12
C ALA A 129 7.89 -32.57 -1.99
N ALA A 130 7.91 -33.10 -3.21
CA ALA A 130 6.76 -32.96 -4.13
C ALA A 130 5.46 -33.54 -3.54
N GLN A 131 5.56 -34.62 -2.76
CA GLN A 131 4.39 -35.22 -2.09
C GLN A 131 3.84 -34.29 -0.99
N GLU A 132 4.69 -33.58 -0.27
CA GLU A 132 4.31 -32.60 0.74
C GLU A 132 3.59 -31.42 0.09
N ILE A 133 4.14 -30.85 -0.99
CA ILE A 133 3.48 -29.78 -1.77
C ILE A 133 2.11 -30.24 -2.27
N LYS A 134 2.00 -31.45 -2.84
CA LYS A 134 0.74 -32.01 -3.30
C LYS A 134 -0.30 -32.17 -2.19
N ALA A 135 0.13 -32.47 -0.96
CA ALA A 135 -0.76 -32.56 0.19
C ALA A 135 -1.25 -31.17 0.61
N ILE A 136 -0.36 -30.17 0.64
CA ILE A 136 -0.69 -28.78 1.02
C ILE A 136 -1.64 -28.14 0.01
N LEU A 137 -1.46 -28.37 -1.28
CA LEU A 137 -2.30 -27.81 -2.34
C LEU A 137 -3.79 -28.13 -2.20
N LYS A 138 -4.17 -29.19 -1.47
CA LYS A 138 -5.57 -29.50 -1.17
C LYS A 138 -6.23 -28.43 -0.31
N ASN A 139 -5.43 -27.70 0.49
CA ASN A 139 -5.87 -26.65 1.39
C ASN A 139 -5.64 -25.23 0.83
N ILE A 140 -5.27 -25.11 -0.44
CA ILE A 140 -5.10 -23.83 -1.14
C ILE A 140 -6.32 -23.57 -2.01
N GLY A 141 -6.84 -22.35 -2.00
CA GLY A 141 -7.97 -21.89 -2.81
C GLY A 141 -8.96 -21.07 -1.98
N MET A 142 -9.08 -19.78 -2.28
CA MET A 142 -10.00 -18.87 -1.58
C MET A 142 -11.47 -19.26 -1.78
N GLU A 143 -11.80 -19.98 -2.86
CA GLU A 143 -13.12 -20.51 -3.16
C GLU A 143 -13.61 -21.56 -2.13
N LYS A 144 -12.73 -22.09 -1.31
CA LYS A 144 -13.03 -23.08 -0.26
C LYS A 144 -13.43 -22.44 1.07
N ILE A 145 -13.20 -21.13 1.21
CA ILE A 145 -13.56 -20.38 2.41
C ILE A 145 -15.04 -20.04 2.35
N GLN A 146 -15.75 -20.33 3.43
CA GLN A 146 -17.16 -19.96 3.61
C GLN A 146 -17.24 -18.74 4.53
N GLU A 147 -18.21 -17.89 4.30
CA GLU A 147 -18.54 -16.78 5.20
C GLU A 147 -19.89 -17.05 5.83
N GLU A 148 -19.93 -17.18 7.18
CA GLU A 148 -21.13 -17.36 7.97
C GLU A 148 -21.09 -16.44 9.18
N ASP A 149 -22.21 -15.82 9.52
CA ASP A 149 -22.37 -14.94 10.69
C ASP A 149 -21.25 -13.88 10.80
N ARG A 150 -20.82 -13.31 9.69
CA ARG A 150 -19.71 -12.35 9.61
C ARG A 150 -18.36 -12.92 10.08
N SER A 151 -18.12 -14.17 9.85
CA SER A 151 -16.83 -14.83 10.12
C SER A 151 -16.44 -15.69 8.93
N LEU A 152 -15.13 -15.77 8.65
CA LEU A 152 -14.62 -16.68 7.65
C LEU A 152 -14.39 -18.04 8.28
N LEU A 153 -14.95 -19.08 7.67
CA LEU A 153 -14.77 -20.46 8.04
C LEU A 153 -13.77 -21.12 7.09
N LEU A 154 -12.64 -21.50 7.65
CA LEU A 154 -11.55 -22.14 6.94
C LEU A 154 -11.60 -23.67 7.12
N LEU A 155 -11.27 -24.41 6.08
CA LEU A 155 -11.09 -25.87 6.22
C LEU A 155 -9.88 -26.18 7.11
N PRO A 156 -9.86 -27.35 7.79
CA PRO A 156 -8.71 -27.78 8.59
C PRO A 156 -7.41 -27.77 7.77
N GLY A 157 -6.39 -27.09 8.27
CA GLY A 157 -5.09 -26.93 7.63
C GLY A 157 -5.00 -25.79 6.61
N MET A 158 -6.06 -25.00 6.42
CA MET A 158 -5.98 -23.72 5.72
C MET A 158 -5.46 -22.63 6.68
N GLU A 159 -4.62 -21.76 6.17
CA GLU A 159 -4.13 -20.53 6.85
C GLU A 159 -4.03 -19.42 5.83
N LEU A 160 -4.17 -18.16 6.29
CA LEU A 160 -4.13 -16.98 5.43
C LEU A 160 -2.78 -16.25 5.55
N ASP A 161 -2.26 -15.82 4.41
CA ASP A 161 -1.08 -14.96 4.28
C ASP A 161 -1.51 -13.68 3.57
N TRP A 162 -1.56 -12.60 4.32
CA TRP A 162 -1.99 -11.29 3.85
C TRP A 162 -0.84 -10.44 3.28
N GLY A 163 0.39 -10.99 3.23
CA GLY A 163 1.61 -10.25 2.90
C GLY A 163 1.61 -9.57 1.54
N GLY A 164 0.80 -10.03 0.58
CA GLY A 164 0.68 -9.45 -0.75
C GLY A 164 -0.48 -8.45 -0.92
N ILE A 165 -1.12 -7.97 0.18
CA ILE A 165 -2.25 -7.04 0.08
C ILE A 165 -2.40 -6.13 1.31
N ALA A 166 -1.99 -6.59 2.50
CA ALA A 166 -2.25 -5.86 3.76
C ALA A 166 -1.46 -4.55 3.85
N LYS A 167 -0.25 -4.48 3.27
CA LYS A 167 0.54 -3.25 3.27
C LYS A 167 -0.14 -2.16 2.43
N GLY A 168 -0.55 -2.50 1.22
CA GLY A 168 -1.30 -1.61 0.35
C GLY A 168 -2.59 -1.13 1.01
N PHE A 169 -3.32 -2.02 1.70
CA PHE A 169 -4.52 -1.69 2.44
C PHE A 169 -4.26 -0.67 3.56
N GLY A 170 -3.24 -0.89 4.37
CA GLY A 170 -2.84 0.05 5.43
C GLY A 170 -2.47 1.43 4.88
N ILE A 171 -1.71 1.47 3.79
CA ILE A 171 -1.32 2.72 3.13
C ILE A 171 -2.55 3.47 2.62
N ASP A 172 -3.51 2.79 2.01
CA ASP A 172 -4.75 3.42 1.51
C ASP A 172 -5.59 3.99 2.66
N LEU A 173 -5.76 3.25 3.74
CA LEU A 173 -6.48 3.74 4.93
C LEU A 173 -5.79 4.98 5.53
N ALA A 174 -4.48 4.93 5.71
CA ALA A 174 -3.71 6.02 6.27
C ALA A 174 -3.74 7.27 5.38
N SER A 175 -3.52 7.12 4.07
CA SER A 175 -3.55 8.25 3.14
C SER A 175 -4.92 8.91 3.06
N GLN A 176 -6.01 8.11 3.02
CA GLN A 176 -7.38 8.62 3.03
C GLN A 176 -7.71 9.37 4.33
N ALA A 177 -7.23 8.89 5.49
CA ALA A 177 -7.41 9.58 6.76
C ALA A 177 -6.70 10.94 6.75
N LEU A 178 -5.45 11.01 6.26
CA LEU A 178 -4.70 12.27 6.14
C LEU A 178 -5.37 13.25 5.18
N ILE A 179 -5.86 12.78 4.04
CA ILE A 179 -6.62 13.62 3.10
C ILE A 179 -7.89 14.17 3.75
N LYS A 180 -8.64 13.34 4.50
CA LYS A 180 -9.82 13.77 5.28
C LYS A 180 -9.49 14.78 6.38
N MET A 181 -8.27 14.72 6.94
CA MET A 181 -7.76 15.74 7.87
C MET A 181 -7.37 17.06 7.20
N GLY A 182 -7.52 17.18 5.87
CA GLY A 182 -7.21 18.38 5.10
C GLY A 182 -5.74 18.48 4.66
N ILE A 183 -4.96 17.43 4.80
CA ILE A 183 -3.57 17.38 4.32
C ILE A 183 -3.59 17.16 2.80
N SER A 184 -3.36 18.23 2.05
CA SER A 184 -3.57 18.28 0.60
C SER A 184 -2.45 17.65 -0.22
N ARG A 185 -1.26 17.44 0.36
CA ARG A 185 -0.09 16.91 -0.34
C ARG A 185 0.70 15.97 0.57
N GLY A 186 1.09 14.83 0.05
CA GLY A 186 1.83 13.87 0.85
C GLY A 186 2.25 12.61 0.10
N PHE A 187 2.97 11.79 0.83
CA PHE A 187 3.56 10.55 0.38
C PHE A 187 3.72 9.61 1.57
N ILE A 188 3.27 8.37 1.42
CA ILE A 188 3.51 7.27 2.36
C ILE A 188 4.13 6.13 1.57
N ASN A 189 5.26 5.58 2.04
CA ASN A 189 5.95 4.45 1.42
C ASN A 189 6.34 3.44 2.49
N ALA A 190 5.84 2.23 2.39
CA ALA A 190 6.19 1.11 3.26
C ALA A 190 6.86 -0.01 2.44
N GLY A 191 8.19 -0.03 2.45
CA GLY A 191 8.97 -1.09 1.80
C GLY A 191 8.89 -1.13 0.27
N GLY A 192 8.46 -0.06 -0.38
CA GLY A 192 8.30 0.03 -1.83
C GLY A 192 6.85 0.05 -2.30
N ASP A 193 5.88 -0.29 -1.44
CA ASP A 193 4.47 -0.02 -1.67
C ASP A 193 4.15 1.37 -1.17
N LEU A 194 3.48 2.19 -1.98
CA LEU A 194 3.34 3.61 -1.69
C LEU A 194 2.03 4.19 -2.23
N TYR A 195 1.59 5.27 -1.60
CA TYR A 195 0.61 6.19 -2.15
C TYR A 195 1.14 7.61 -2.08
N CYS A 196 0.97 8.38 -3.15
CA CYS A 196 1.29 9.80 -3.16
C CYS A 196 0.09 10.60 -3.64
N TRP A 197 -0.12 11.77 -3.03
CA TRP A 197 -1.21 12.66 -3.41
C TRP A 197 -0.75 14.11 -3.49
N GLY A 198 -1.45 14.88 -4.35
CA GLY A 198 -1.07 16.23 -4.68
C GLY A 198 0.34 16.31 -5.28
N GLU A 199 0.95 17.48 -5.21
CA GLU A 199 2.26 17.76 -5.79
C GLU A 199 3.39 17.54 -4.77
N ASN A 200 4.58 17.22 -5.28
CA ASN A 200 5.81 17.14 -4.50
C ASN A 200 6.29 18.54 -4.03
N PRO A 201 7.41 18.64 -3.26
CA PRO A 201 7.94 19.93 -2.83
C PRO A 201 8.26 20.94 -3.94
N ASP A 202 8.51 20.47 -5.16
CA ASP A 202 8.86 21.29 -6.32
C ASP A 202 7.63 21.63 -7.19
N TYR A 203 6.40 21.39 -6.68
CA TYR A 203 5.14 21.62 -7.40
C TYR A 203 5.05 20.82 -8.71
N GLN A 204 5.54 19.58 -8.68
CA GLN A 204 5.55 18.63 -9.80
C GLN A 204 4.94 17.28 -9.34
N PRO A 205 4.58 16.39 -10.26
CA PRO A 205 4.27 15.00 -9.91
C PRO A 205 5.41 14.33 -9.12
N TRP A 206 5.05 13.40 -8.26
CA TRP A 206 6.02 12.62 -7.49
C TRP A 206 6.84 11.73 -8.42
N LYS A 207 8.16 11.70 -8.20
CA LYS A 207 9.09 10.86 -8.96
C LYS A 207 9.43 9.63 -8.12
N ILE A 208 8.96 8.48 -8.57
CA ILE A 208 9.11 7.19 -7.89
C ILE A 208 10.14 6.36 -8.65
N GLY A 209 11.28 6.12 -8.03
CA GLY A 209 12.33 5.25 -8.59
C GLY A 209 11.94 3.79 -8.43
N ILE A 210 11.93 3.02 -9.54
CA ILE A 210 11.74 1.58 -9.51
C ILE A 210 13.11 0.91 -9.36
N LYS A 211 13.28 0.17 -8.25
CA LYS A 211 14.55 -0.48 -7.91
C LYS A 211 14.96 -1.49 -8.97
N HIS A 212 16.24 -1.46 -9.35
CA HIS A 212 16.77 -2.46 -10.27
C HIS A 212 16.87 -3.84 -9.59
N PRO A 213 16.29 -4.92 -10.17
CA PRO A 213 16.20 -6.22 -9.51
C PRO A 213 17.55 -6.93 -9.33
N ARG A 214 18.60 -6.54 -10.06
CA ARG A 214 19.91 -7.21 -10.07
C ARG A 214 21.11 -6.30 -9.79
N LYS A 215 20.92 -4.98 -9.85
CA LYS A 215 22.00 -4.00 -9.66
C LYS A 215 21.60 -2.97 -8.61
N SER A 216 22.54 -2.20 -8.13
CA SER A 216 22.25 -1.01 -7.31
C SER A 216 21.57 0.07 -8.15
N GLY A 217 20.72 0.89 -7.51
CA GLY A 217 20.02 2.00 -8.17
C GLY A 217 18.65 1.60 -8.74
N PHE A 218 18.17 2.39 -9.69
CA PHE A 218 16.87 2.28 -10.29
C PHE A 218 16.99 1.95 -11.77
N PHE A 219 16.07 1.14 -12.30
CA PHE A 219 16.00 0.91 -13.75
C PHE A 219 15.06 1.87 -14.46
N GLY A 220 14.30 2.67 -13.72
CA GLY A 220 13.42 3.69 -14.27
C GLY A 220 12.72 4.50 -13.19
N VAL A 221 12.05 5.56 -13.63
CA VAL A 221 11.31 6.50 -12.78
C VAL A 221 9.89 6.64 -13.29
N LEU A 222 8.91 6.45 -12.41
CA LEU A 222 7.51 6.81 -12.62
C LEU A 222 7.27 8.25 -12.16
N SER A 223 6.41 8.99 -12.88
CA SER A 223 5.94 10.31 -12.48
C SER A 223 4.43 10.23 -12.26
N ILE A 224 3.98 10.26 -10.99
CA ILE A 224 2.60 10.04 -10.59
C ILE A 224 2.13 11.04 -9.53
N SER A 225 0.82 11.28 -9.47
CA SER A 225 0.12 12.03 -8.40
C SER A 225 -1.27 11.41 -8.21
N ASP A 226 -1.74 11.39 -6.97
CA ASP A 226 -3.05 10.83 -6.58
C ASP A 226 -3.18 9.34 -6.97
N LEU A 227 -2.07 8.61 -6.84
CA LEU A 227 -1.95 7.22 -7.24
C LEU A 227 -1.13 6.41 -6.23
N GLY A 228 -1.44 5.12 -6.19
CA GLY A 228 -0.64 4.11 -5.53
C GLY A 228 0.32 3.41 -6.49
N ALA A 229 1.37 2.83 -5.95
CA ALA A 229 2.25 1.91 -6.65
C ALA A 229 2.76 0.83 -5.70
N ALA A 230 2.91 -0.39 -6.19
CA ALA A 230 3.48 -1.50 -5.43
C ALA A 230 4.36 -2.38 -6.32
N THR A 231 5.37 -3.00 -5.72
CA THR A 231 6.34 -3.83 -6.47
C THR A 231 6.55 -5.17 -5.82
N THR A 232 6.28 -6.23 -6.58
CA THR A 232 6.66 -7.60 -6.26
C THR A 232 7.94 -7.97 -7.01
N GLY A 233 8.94 -8.53 -6.29
CA GLY A 233 10.23 -8.91 -6.88
C GLY A 233 10.84 -10.16 -6.25
N ASP A 234 11.50 -10.99 -7.08
CA ASP A 234 12.14 -12.26 -6.69
C ASP A 234 13.38 -12.11 -5.81
N TYR A 235 13.81 -10.88 -5.59
CA TYR A 235 15.01 -10.51 -4.82
C TYR A 235 14.71 -10.05 -3.38
N GLN A 236 13.45 -9.88 -3.00
CA GLN A 236 13.07 -9.35 -1.69
C GLN A 236 13.28 -10.38 -0.57
N ARG A 237 12.65 -11.56 -0.70
CA ARG A 237 12.80 -12.69 0.22
C ARG A 237 13.11 -13.94 -0.61
N CYS A 238 14.36 -14.38 -0.59
CA CYS A 238 14.79 -15.55 -1.35
C CYS A 238 15.96 -16.24 -0.65
N PHE A 239 16.17 -17.51 -1.02
CA PHE A 239 17.37 -18.27 -0.67
C PHE A 239 17.89 -19.00 -1.89
N GLU A 240 19.16 -19.41 -1.86
CA GLU A 240 19.80 -20.17 -2.92
C GLU A 240 20.19 -21.56 -2.43
N LEU A 241 19.87 -22.59 -3.20
CA LEU A 241 20.27 -23.97 -2.97
C LEU A 241 20.67 -24.60 -4.31
N ASN A 242 21.87 -25.18 -4.39
CA ASN A 242 22.41 -25.78 -5.62
C ASN A 242 22.38 -24.83 -6.83
N ASN A 243 22.73 -23.55 -6.63
CA ASN A 243 22.68 -22.47 -7.63
C ASN A 243 21.29 -22.18 -8.21
N ILE A 244 20.23 -22.63 -7.55
CA ILE A 244 18.84 -22.30 -7.88
C ILE A 244 18.33 -21.33 -6.83
N ARG A 245 17.75 -20.20 -7.30
CA ARG A 245 17.10 -19.21 -6.44
C ARG A 245 15.64 -19.58 -6.24
N TYR A 246 15.23 -19.64 -4.97
CA TYR A 246 13.87 -19.83 -4.53
C TYR A 246 13.40 -18.57 -3.81
N HIS A 247 12.31 -17.99 -4.25
CA HIS A 247 11.74 -16.75 -3.68
C HIS A 247 10.35 -17.01 -3.13
N HIS A 248 9.89 -16.10 -2.28
CA HIS A 248 8.63 -16.20 -1.53
C HIS A 248 7.35 -16.06 -2.37
N ILE A 249 7.44 -15.65 -3.63
CA ILE A 249 6.28 -15.48 -4.51
C ILE A 249 5.93 -16.86 -5.06
N LEU A 250 4.99 -17.51 -4.39
CA LEU A 250 4.58 -18.88 -4.73
C LEU A 250 3.41 -18.88 -5.69
N ASN A 251 3.42 -19.80 -6.65
CA ASN A 251 2.29 -20.04 -7.53
C ASN A 251 1.28 -20.94 -6.80
N PRO A 252 0.04 -20.47 -6.51
CA PRO A 252 -0.95 -21.22 -5.75
C PRO A 252 -1.37 -22.53 -6.42
N GLY A 253 -1.34 -22.58 -7.76
CA GLY A 253 -1.73 -23.78 -8.52
C GLY A 253 -0.67 -24.87 -8.55
N THR A 254 0.63 -24.50 -8.40
CA THR A 254 1.75 -25.47 -8.46
C THR A 254 2.42 -25.71 -7.12
N GLY A 255 2.33 -24.75 -6.18
CA GLY A 255 3.00 -24.75 -4.89
C GLY A 255 4.50 -24.46 -4.95
N TYR A 256 5.05 -24.08 -6.10
CA TYR A 256 6.45 -23.71 -6.31
C TYR A 256 6.59 -22.21 -6.52
N PRO A 257 7.80 -21.63 -6.28
CA PRO A 257 8.11 -20.26 -6.68
C PRO A 257 7.75 -20.01 -8.15
N ALA A 258 7.07 -18.89 -8.41
CA ALA A 258 6.73 -18.47 -9.76
C ALA A 258 7.99 -18.19 -10.58
N GLN A 259 7.90 -18.28 -11.91
CA GLN A 259 9.05 -18.10 -12.79
C GLN A 259 8.73 -17.14 -13.93
N GLY A 260 9.77 -16.67 -14.63
CA GLY A 260 9.65 -15.87 -15.85
C GLY A 260 9.77 -14.37 -15.63
N LYS A 261 9.78 -13.88 -14.38
CA LYS A 261 9.89 -12.45 -14.07
C LYS A 261 10.88 -12.19 -12.94
N GLN A 262 11.51 -11.02 -12.96
CA GLN A 262 12.38 -10.51 -11.89
C GLN A 262 11.62 -9.55 -10.99
N SER A 263 10.76 -8.70 -11.58
CA SER A 263 9.90 -7.77 -10.83
C SER A 263 8.69 -7.35 -11.63
N VAL A 264 7.63 -6.98 -10.91
CA VAL A 264 6.42 -6.37 -11.45
C VAL A 264 6.06 -5.19 -10.56
N THR A 265 6.01 -4.00 -11.13
CA THR A 265 5.51 -2.78 -10.47
C THR A 265 4.16 -2.44 -11.06
N VAL A 266 3.14 -2.33 -10.22
CA VAL A 266 1.79 -1.90 -10.62
C VAL A 266 1.53 -0.49 -10.12
N VAL A 267 0.84 0.31 -10.93
CA VAL A 267 0.42 1.68 -10.63
C VAL A 267 -1.08 1.79 -10.86
N GLY A 268 -1.78 2.48 -9.96
CA GLY A 268 -3.22 2.67 -10.09
C GLY A 268 -3.84 3.46 -8.93
N PRO A 269 -5.18 3.60 -8.91
CA PRO A 269 -5.88 4.43 -7.93
C PRO A 269 -5.75 3.97 -6.47
N GLU A 270 -5.66 2.65 -6.23
CA GLU A 270 -5.60 2.06 -4.89
C GLU A 270 -4.32 1.24 -4.71
N THR A 271 -3.56 1.52 -3.65
CA THR A 271 -2.32 0.80 -3.34
C THR A 271 -2.59 -0.66 -2.98
N LEU A 272 -3.71 -0.93 -2.32
CA LEU A 272 -4.19 -2.28 -2.02
C LEU A 272 -4.26 -3.15 -3.30
N ILE A 273 -4.89 -2.63 -4.33
CA ILE A 273 -5.01 -3.35 -5.61
C ILE A 273 -3.67 -3.40 -6.34
N CYS A 274 -2.84 -2.35 -6.26
CA CYS A 274 -1.48 -2.40 -6.81
C CYS A 274 -0.65 -3.52 -6.15
N ASP A 275 -0.70 -3.68 -4.82
CA ASP A 275 0.02 -4.71 -4.06
C ASP A 275 -0.43 -6.12 -4.52
N ALA A 276 -1.73 -6.39 -4.49
CA ALA A 276 -2.29 -7.68 -4.91
C ALA A 276 -2.04 -7.99 -6.40
N LEU A 277 -2.24 -7.02 -7.30
CA LEU A 277 -1.99 -7.18 -8.72
C LEU A 277 -0.51 -7.39 -9.03
N SER A 278 0.41 -6.73 -8.33
CA SER A 278 1.84 -6.94 -8.56
C SER A 278 2.22 -8.41 -8.34
N THR A 279 1.63 -9.06 -7.33
CA THR A 279 1.79 -10.49 -7.06
C THR A 279 1.07 -11.34 -8.11
N ALA A 280 -0.19 -11.04 -8.44
CA ALA A 280 -0.96 -11.79 -9.44
C ALA A 280 -0.27 -11.79 -10.81
N LEU A 281 0.15 -10.61 -11.28
CA LEU A 281 0.83 -10.44 -12.56
C LEU A 281 2.22 -11.09 -12.56
N PHE A 282 2.89 -11.14 -11.41
CA PHE A 282 4.16 -11.85 -11.28
C PHE A 282 3.98 -13.36 -11.48
N VAL A 283 2.93 -13.94 -10.92
CA VAL A 283 2.60 -15.38 -11.00
C VAL A 283 2.03 -15.76 -12.38
N SER A 284 1.22 -14.89 -12.98
CA SER A 284 0.51 -15.17 -14.22
C SER A 284 1.45 -15.37 -15.41
N LYS A 285 1.07 -16.28 -16.31
CA LYS A 285 1.67 -16.43 -17.65
C LYS A 285 1.04 -15.50 -18.70
N GLN A 286 -0.13 -14.95 -18.40
CA GLN A 286 -0.93 -14.07 -19.26
C GLN A 286 -1.35 -12.81 -18.46
N PRO A 287 -0.39 -11.97 -18.05
CA PRO A 287 -0.67 -10.78 -17.22
C PRO A 287 -1.58 -9.76 -17.94
N GLU A 288 -1.59 -9.73 -19.25
CA GLU A 288 -2.45 -8.87 -20.07
C GLU A 288 -3.93 -9.13 -19.80
N GLU A 289 -4.35 -10.41 -19.75
CA GLU A 289 -5.74 -10.80 -19.52
C GLU A 289 -6.26 -10.34 -18.14
N ILE A 290 -5.40 -10.37 -17.13
CA ILE A 290 -5.76 -9.88 -15.78
C ILE A 290 -6.04 -8.37 -15.83
N LEU A 291 -5.20 -7.60 -16.53
CA LEU A 291 -5.34 -6.15 -16.59
C LEU A 291 -6.56 -5.68 -17.40
N GLU A 292 -7.19 -6.53 -18.22
CA GLU A 292 -8.46 -6.22 -18.88
C GLU A 292 -9.58 -5.91 -17.87
N SER A 293 -9.56 -6.56 -16.70
CA SER A 293 -10.49 -6.30 -15.59
C SER A 293 -10.12 -5.07 -14.75
N TYR A 294 -8.92 -4.48 -14.96
CA TYR A 294 -8.36 -3.40 -14.18
C TYR A 294 -7.88 -2.24 -15.07
N THR A 295 -8.80 -1.66 -15.83
CA THR A 295 -8.51 -0.65 -16.88
C THR A 295 -7.82 0.63 -16.37
N GLU A 296 -7.94 0.94 -15.06
CA GLU A 296 -7.27 2.07 -14.43
C GLU A 296 -5.87 1.73 -13.90
N TYR A 297 -5.39 0.50 -14.10
CA TYR A 297 -4.09 0.06 -13.62
C TYR A 297 -3.12 -0.20 -14.77
N GLY A 298 -1.84 0.12 -14.53
CA GLY A 298 -0.75 -0.17 -15.45
C GLY A 298 0.38 -0.90 -14.75
N ALA A 299 1.15 -1.68 -15.49
CA ALA A 299 2.25 -2.45 -14.96
C ALA A 299 3.55 -2.23 -15.72
N VAL A 300 4.67 -2.20 -14.99
CA VAL A 300 6.03 -2.28 -15.50
C VAL A 300 6.58 -3.64 -15.11
N ILE A 301 6.82 -4.51 -16.08
CA ILE A 301 7.29 -5.88 -15.89
C ILE A 301 8.74 -5.99 -16.35
N VAL A 302 9.58 -6.57 -15.51
CA VAL A 302 10.96 -6.96 -15.88
C VAL A 302 11.00 -8.48 -15.91
N ASP A 303 11.25 -9.06 -17.10
CA ASP A 303 11.36 -10.51 -17.28
C ASP A 303 12.72 -11.06 -16.81
N VAL A 304 12.91 -12.38 -16.92
CA VAL A 304 14.14 -13.05 -16.49
C VAL A 304 15.38 -12.59 -17.27
N ASP A 305 15.23 -12.09 -18.48
CA ASP A 305 16.31 -11.60 -19.34
C ASP A 305 16.58 -10.10 -19.12
N GLY A 306 15.77 -9.46 -18.25
CA GLY A 306 15.88 -8.03 -17.94
C GLY A 306 15.16 -7.13 -18.95
N LYS A 307 14.35 -7.68 -19.86
CA LYS A 307 13.53 -6.92 -20.79
C LYS A 307 12.35 -6.27 -20.06
N ILE A 308 12.13 -4.99 -20.35
CA ILE A 308 11.02 -4.21 -19.75
C ILE A 308 9.82 -4.24 -20.69
N SER A 309 8.66 -4.53 -20.13
CA SER A 309 7.37 -4.45 -20.81
C SER A 309 6.41 -3.56 -20.02
N LEU A 310 5.61 -2.75 -20.71
CA LEU A 310 4.56 -1.91 -20.14
C LEU A 310 3.22 -2.48 -20.55
N LEU A 311 2.34 -2.73 -19.59
CA LEU A 311 1.01 -3.32 -19.82
C LEU A 311 -0.09 -2.47 -19.16
N GLY A 312 -1.31 -2.56 -19.67
CA GLY A 312 -2.48 -1.87 -19.16
C GLY A 312 -2.43 -0.37 -19.40
N LYS A 313 -2.94 0.43 -18.45
CA LYS A 313 -2.94 1.89 -18.53
C LYS A 313 -1.51 2.43 -18.53
N THR A 314 -1.21 3.30 -19.48
CA THR A 314 0.12 3.91 -19.58
C THR A 314 0.26 5.06 -18.60
N TYR A 315 1.20 4.96 -17.69
CA TYR A 315 1.65 6.02 -16.80
C TYR A 315 3.02 6.54 -17.24
N PRO A 316 3.36 7.82 -16.97
CA PRO A 316 4.65 8.38 -17.36
C PRO A 316 5.80 7.60 -16.69
N PHE A 317 6.48 6.77 -17.46
CA PHE A 317 7.64 5.98 -17.07
C PHE A 317 8.85 6.34 -17.94
N ARG A 318 9.97 6.62 -17.31
CA ARG A 318 11.23 6.91 -17.98
C ARG A 318 12.26 5.86 -17.54
N PRO A 319 12.76 5.01 -18.45
CA PRO A 319 13.88 4.11 -18.15
C PRO A 319 15.12 4.90 -17.72
N SER A 320 15.93 4.34 -16.82
CA SER A 320 17.27 4.84 -16.53
C SER A 320 18.21 4.52 -17.70
N GLU A 321 19.17 5.38 -17.95
CA GLU A 321 20.22 5.16 -18.96
C GLU A 321 21.19 4.06 -18.51
#